data_b169bf2a3483a13b2c3460499f712443
#
_entry.id   b169bf2a3483a13b2c3460499f712443
#
_cell.length_a   1.000
_cell.length_b   1.000
_cell.length_c   1.000
_cell.angle_alpha   90.00
_cell.angle_beta   90.00
_cell.angle_gamma   90.00
#
_symmetry.space_group_name_H-M   'P 1'
#
loop_
_entity.id
_entity.type
_entity.pdbx_description
1 polymer ?
#
loop_
_entity_poly.entity_id
_entity_poly.type
_entity_poly.pdbx_seq_one_letter_code
_entity_poly.pdbx_strand_id
1 'polypeptide(L)'
;GAHRYLHSFPTRRSSDLAAWCFWRKYGTGADYVAGVYQQDPPDVTGRDVYLVDFSYKRAAVEKMLKAANSVCLIDHHKTAIEDLQPLFMQDSWTGEPKQLAHFTDLNRSGATLAWDYLFPGEDRPLLLGHVEDRDLWRFKLPGTREIQAFVFSHEYSFELWDKLMSADQVELLKMTAAGAAIERKHHKDVAELVAVCKRRMVIGAYDVPVASLPYTMVSDAAHLMAQGEPFAACYWDTADGRVFGLRATDDGVDVSDVAKLYGGGGHAKAAGFKVPRGHVLAVA
;
A
#
# COMPACT_ATOMS: atom_id res chain seq x y z
N GLY A 1 -3.18 19.93 -23.59
CA GLY A 1 -2.68 18.64 -23.18
C GLY A 1 -3.52 18.12 -22.05
N ALA A 2 -3.93 16.85 -22.11
CA ALA A 2 -4.71 16.23 -21.01
C ALA A 2 -3.81 16.19 -19.77
N HIS A 3 -4.14 16.98 -18.75
CA HIS A 3 -3.47 16.91 -17.46
C HIS A 3 -3.95 15.64 -16.75
N ARG A 4 -3.01 14.73 -16.44
CA ARG A 4 -3.26 13.46 -15.75
C ARG A 4 -2.85 13.60 -14.31
N TYR A 5 -3.71 13.17 -13.38
CA TYR A 5 -3.43 13.11 -11.97
C TYR A 5 -3.22 11.66 -11.54
N LEU A 6 -2.14 11.43 -10.81
CA LEU A 6 -1.77 10.13 -10.24
C LEU A 6 -1.68 10.27 -8.73
N HIS A 7 -2.32 9.37 -8.01
CA HIS A 7 -2.29 9.33 -6.56
C HIS A 7 -1.59 8.06 -6.09
N SER A 8 -0.52 8.22 -5.31
CA SER A 8 0.13 7.15 -4.55
C SER A 8 0.41 7.59 -3.12
N PHE A 9 0.63 6.68 -2.22
CA PHE A 9 0.83 6.97 -0.80
C PHE A 9 2.28 7.31 -0.48
N PRO A 10 2.63 8.37 0.28
CA PRO A 10 4.01 8.77 0.53
C PRO A 10 4.80 7.82 1.45
N THR A 11 4.17 6.75 1.96
CA THR A 11 4.80 5.81 2.91
C THR A 11 4.74 4.35 2.47
N ARG A 12 4.12 4.03 1.33
CA ARG A 12 4.05 2.66 0.79
C ARG A 12 4.85 2.57 -0.49
N ARG A 13 5.91 1.80 -0.44
CA ARG A 13 6.94 1.60 -1.47
C ARG A 13 6.41 0.95 -2.75
N SER A 14 5.36 0.11 -2.65
CA SER A 14 4.64 -0.44 -3.81
C SER A 14 3.88 0.64 -4.58
N SER A 15 3.28 1.59 -3.86
CA SER A 15 2.52 2.69 -4.48
C SER A 15 3.43 3.66 -5.26
N ASP A 16 4.66 3.92 -4.77
CA ASP A 16 5.64 4.72 -5.50
C ASP A 16 6.05 4.04 -6.81
N LEU A 17 6.16 2.71 -6.80
CA LEU A 17 6.48 1.93 -8.01
C LEU A 17 5.30 1.83 -8.97
N ALA A 18 4.08 1.77 -8.46
CA ALA A 18 2.90 1.86 -9.29
C ALA A 18 2.82 3.24 -9.99
N ALA A 19 3.15 4.33 -9.27
CA ALA A 19 3.29 5.67 -9.85
C ALA A 19 4.45 5.76 -10.85
N TRP A 20 5.59 5.08 -10.58
CA TRP A 20 6.71 5.01 -11.52
C TRP A 20 6.32 4.39 -12.87
N CYS A 21 5.46 3.39 -12.93
CA CYS A 21 4.97 2.83 -14.19
C CYS A 21 4.32 3.93 -15.06
N PHE A 22 3.54 4.79 -14.44
CA PHE A 22 2.94 5.95 -15.13
C PHE A 22 4.00 6.99 -15.53
N TRP A 23 4.96 7.29 -14.66
CA TRP A 23 6.05 8.20 -14.97
C TRP A 23 6.88 7.70 -16.15
N ARG A 24 7.18 6.40 -16.20
CA ARG A 24 7.86 5.78 -17.34
C ARG A 24 7.09 5.96 -18.65
N LYS A 25 5.75 5.92 -18.59
CA LYS A 25 4.90 6.10 -19.79
C LYS A 25 4.71 7.56 -20.20
N TYR A 26 4.54 8.45 -19.24
CA TYR A 26 4.08 9.81 -19.48
C TYR A 26 5.09 10.90 -19.10
N GLY A 27 6.15 10.56 -18.37
CA GLY A 27 7.17 11.52 -17.92
C GLY A 27 6.55 12.72 -17.21
N THR A 28 6.97 13.91 -17.58
CA THR A 28 6.43 15.19 -17.08
C THR A 28 5.08 15.58 -17.69
N GLY A 29 4.51 14.75 -18.56
CA GLY A 29 3.17 14.96 -19.14
C GLY A 29 2.01 14.61 -18.22
N ALA A 30 2.29 14.25 -16.95
CA ALA A 30 1.31 13.98 -15.92
C ALA A 30 1.71 14.66 -14.61
N ASP A 31 0.70 14.98 -13.77
CA ASP A 31 0.90 15.47 -12.41
C ASP A 31 0.83 14.28 -11.44
N TYR A 32 1.84 14.12 -10.58
CA TYR A 32 1.95 13.04 -9.60
C TYR A 32 1.67 13.57 -8.20
N VAL A 33 0.58 13.13 -7.59
CA VAL A 33 0.15 13.62 -6.29
C VAL A 33 0.05 12.46 -5.31
N ALA A 34 0.68 12.57 -4.15
CA ALA A 34 0.56 11.58 -3.10
C ALA A 34 -0.85 11.61 -2.49
N GLY A 35 -1.57 10.49 -2.57
CA GLY A 35 -2.87 10.32 -1.90
C GLY A 35 -2.68 10.08 -0.41
N VAL A 36 -3.47 10.75 0.43
CA VAL A 36 -3.43 10.58 1.88
C VAL A 36 -4.82 10.19 2.37
N TYR A 37 -4.90 9.07 3.12
CA TYR A 37 -6.17 8.63 3.72
C TYR A 37 -6.75 9.70 4.66
N GLN A 38 -8.06 9.86 4.61
CA GLN A 38 -8.81 10.84 5.41
C GLN A 38 -8.54 12.32 5.03
N GLN A 39 -7.89 12.57 3.89
CA GLN A 39 -7.81 13.90 3.29
C GLN A 39 -8.68 13.97 2.04
N ASP A 40 -9.12 15.18 1.71
CA ASP A 40 -9.86 15.42 0.49
C ASP A 40 -8.96 15.26 -0.75
N PRO A 41 -9.49 14.75 -1.89
CA PRO A 41 -8.75 14.76 -3.14
C PRO A 41 -8.46 16.18 -3.62
N PRO A 42 -7.40 16.39 -4.42
CA PRO A 42 -7.18 17.66 -5.09
C PRO A 42 -8.28 17.95 -6.11
N ASP A 43 -8.30 19.18 -6.64
CA ASP A 43 -9.18 19.52 -7.75
C ASP A 43 -8.82 18.72 -9.01
N VAL A 44 -9.77 17.93 -9.49
CA VAL A 44 -9.65 17.06 -10.65
C VAL A 44 -10.51 17.52 -11.83
N THR A 45 -11.04 18.73 -11.79
CA THR A 45 -11.96 19.26 -12.80
C THR A 45 -11.33 19.23 -14.20
N GLY A 46 -12.02 18.55 -15.12
CA GLY A 46 -11.61 18.42 -16.52
C GLY A 46 -10.33 17.58 -16.73
N ARG A 47 -9.94 16.72 -15.79
CA ARG A 47 -8.73 15.89 -15.87
C ARG A 47 -9.04 14.43 -16.07
N ASP A 48 -8.09 13.68 -16.66
CA ASP A 48 -8.09 12.23 -16.65
C ASP A 48 -7.34 11.75 -15.40
N VAL A 49 -8.03 11.05 -14.51
CA VAL A 49 -7.52 10.68 -13.18
C VAL A 49 -7.27 9.19 -13.09
N TYR A 50 -6.11 8.82 -12.56
CA TYR A 50 -5.78 7.45 -12.20
C TYR A 50 -5.53 7.37 -10.69
N LEU A 51 -6.27 6.52 -10.00
CA LEU A 51 -6.05 6.14 -8.62
C LEU A 51 -5.25 4.84 -8.64
N VAL A 52 -3.98 4.89 -8.18
CA VAL A 52 -3.03 3.79 -8.39
C VAL A 52 -2.52 3.30 -7.04
N ASP A 53 -2.75 2.02 -6.73
CA ASP A 53 -2.42 1.39 -5.45
C ASP A 53 -2.95 2.17 -4.23
N PHE A 54 -4.01 2.92 -4.46
CA PHE A 54 -4.66 3.80 -3.49
C PHE A 54 -6.06 4.16 -3.96
N SER A 55 -6.98 4.37 -3.02
CA SER A 55 -8.28 4.94 -3.31
C SER A 55 -8.78 5.85 -2.21
N TYR A 56 -9.57 6.85 -2.58
CA TYR A 56 -10.44 7.59 -1.68
C TYR A 56 -11.70 6.81 -1.35
N LYS A 57 -12.41 7.19 -0.28
CA LYS A 57 -13.72 6.65 0.05
C LYS A 57 -14.73 6.99 -1.06
N ARG A 58 -15.75 6.14 -1.22
CA ARG A 58 -16.75 6.23 -2.29
C ARG A 58 -17.32 7.64 -2.49
N ALA A 59 -17.72 8.32 -1.41
CA ALA A 59 -18.28 9.67 -1.51
C ALA A 59 -17.33 10.70 -2.15
N ALA A 60 -16.01 10.55 -1.96
CA ALA A 60 -15.01 11.40 -2.61
C ALA A 60 -14.85 11.00 -4.09
N VAL A 61 -14.81 9.70 -4.40
CA VAL A 61 -14.70 9.21 -5.78
C VAL A 61 -15.95 9.59 -6.60
N GLU A 62 -17.15 9.57 -6.02
CA GLU A 62 -18.37 10.06 -6.67
C GLU A 62 -18.28 11.56 -7.04
N LYS A 63 -17.67 12.39 -6.19
CA LYS A 63 -17.41 13.80 -6.51
C LYS A 63 -16.39 13.94 -7.62
N MET A 64 -15.31 13.12 -7.58
CA MET A 64 -14.28 13.11 -8.64
C MET A 64 -14.89 12.71 -10.00
N LEU A 65 -15.75 11.69 -10.06
CA LEU A 65 -16.44 11.25 -11.28
C LEU A 65 -17.28 12.35 -11.91
N LYS A 66 -17.87 13.25 -11.09
CA LYS A 66 -18.66 14.40 -11.60
C LYS A 66 -17.76 15.51 -12.15
N ALA A 67 -16.59 15.73 -11.57
CA ALA A 67 -15.71 16.84 -11.93
C ALA A 67 -14.69 16.48 -13.02
N ALA A 68 -14.16 15.24 -13.00
CA ALA A 68 -13.12 14.78 -13.91
C ALA A 68 -13.68 14.43 -15.31
N ASN A 69 -12.80 14.39 -16.32
CA ASN A 69 -13.13 13.80 -17.62
C ASN A 69 -13.31 12.30 -17.52
N SER A 70 -12.37 11.64 -16.83
CA SER A 70 -12.39 10.20 -16.54
C SER A 70 -11.73 9.89 -15.20
N VAL A 71 -12.15 8.80 -14.55
CA VAL A 71 -11.48 8.25 -13.36
C VAL A 71 -11.26 6.75 -13.57
N CYS A 72 -10.05 6.28 -13.35
CA CYS A 72 -9.70 4.85 -13.42
C CYS A 72 -9.02 4.43 -12.12
N LEU A 73 -9.50 3.34 -11.51
CA LEU A 73 -8.91 2.70 -10.35
C LEU A 73 -8.02 1.54 -10.78
N ILE A 74 -6.76 1.54 -10.35
CA ILE A 74 -5.81 0.43 -10.51
C ILE A 74 -5.36 0.04 -9.11
N ASP A 75 -5.99 -0.96 -8.51
CA ASP A 75 -5.81 -1.25 -7.08
C ASP A 75 -6.05 -2.73 -6.75
N HIS A 76 -5.49 -3.17 -5.63
CA HIS A 76 -5.61 -4.51 -5.10
C HIS A 76 -6.11 -4.54 -3.64
N HIS A 77 -6.42 -3.39 -3.04
CA HIS A 77 -6.89 -3.31 -1.66
C HIS A 77 -8.34 -3.79 -1.53
N LYS A 78 -8.56 -4.86 -0.77
CA LYS A 78 -9.88 -5.47 -0.55
C LYS A 78 -10.93 -4.43 -0.16
N THR A 79 -10.64 -3.61 0.85
CA THR A 79 -11.62 -2.63 1.37
C THR A 79 -11.94 -1.50 0.40
N ALA A 80 -11.01 -1.12 -0.47
CA ALA A 80 -11.24 -0.12 -1.52
C ALA A 80 -12.16 -0.69 -2.61
N ILE A 81 -11.88 -1.91 -3.06
CA ILE A 81 -12.68 -2.61 -4.07
C ILE A 81 -14.12 -2.81 -3.58
N GLU A 82 -14.30 -3.29 -2.34
CA GLU A 82 -15.63 -3.46 -1.72
C GLU A 82 -16.41 -2.13 -1.62
N ASP A 83 -15.76 -1.05 -1.17
CA ASP A 83 -16.40 0.27 -1.02
C ASP A 83 -16.81 0.87 -2.37
N LEU A 84 -16.01 0.65 -3.42
CA LEU A 84 -16.22 1.23 -4.75
C LEU A 84 -17.01 0.32 -5.70
N GLN A 85 -17.28 -0.94 -5.34
CA GLN A 85 -18.00 -1.90 -6.17
C GLN A 85 -19.31 -1.32 -6.77
N PRO A 86 -20.14 -0.55 -6.04
CA PRO A 86 -21.33 0.05 -6.62
C PRO A 86 -21.07 0.99 -7.80
N LEU A 87 -19.86 1.58 -7.88
CA LEU A 87 -19.48 2.50 -8.97
C LEU A 87 -18.97 1.76 -10.21
N PHE A 88 -18.57 0.47 -10.08
CA PHE A 88 -18.12 -0.35 -11.21
C PHE A 88 -19.28 -0.80 -12.10
N MET A 89 -20.47 -0.89 -11.54
CA MET A 89 -21.67 -1.49 -12.16
C MET A 89 -22.73 -0.48 -12.54
N GLN A 90 -22.42 0.81 -12.51
CA GLN A 90 -23.38 1.84 -12.92
C GLN A 90 -23.63 1.75 -14.43
N ASP A 91 -24.88 1.49 -14.81
CA ASP A 91 -25.31 1.44 -16.22
C ASP A 91 -25.07 2.81 -16.89
N SER A 92 -24.27 2.81 -17.94
CA SER A 92 -24.04 3.99 -18.79
C SER A 92 -25.29 4.46 -19.55
N TRP A 93 -26.41 3.73 -19.40
CA TRP A 93 -27.68 4.02 -20.11
C TRP A 93 -28.40 5.27 -19.58
N THR A 94 -28.18 5.67 -18.36
CA THR A 94 -28.91 6.82 -17.74
C THR A 94 -28.19 8.16 -17.85
N GLY A 95 -26.98 8.20 -18.47
CA GLY A 95 -26.23 9.43 -18.74
C GLY A 95 -25.57 10.12 -17.56
N GLU A 96 -25.79 9.68 -16.31
CA GLU A 96 -25.16 10.23 -15.09
C GLU A 96 -25.32 9.26 -13.91
N PRO A 97 -24.28 9.07 -13.07
CA PRO A 97 -22.88 9.55 -13.17
C PRO A 97 -22.01 8.65 -14.04
N LYS A 98 -20.84 9.16 -14.50
CA LYS A 98 -19.84 8.39 -15.23
C LYS A 98 -19.43 7.14 -14.44
N GLN A 99 -19.34 5.98 -15.11
CA GLN A 99 -18.88 4.74 -14.52
C GLN A 99 -17.41 4.87 -14.12
N LEU A 100 -17.05 4.32 -12.95
CA LEU A 100 -15.65 4.19 -12.54
C LEU A 100 -14.99 3.05 -13.34
N ALA A 101 -14.05 3.40 -14.22
CA ALA A 101 -13.20 2.41 -14.85
C ALA A 101 -12.28 1.77 -13.79
N HIS A 102 -12.08 0.45 -13.86
CA HIS A 102 -11.22 -0.23 -12.89
C HIS A 102 -10.39 -1.35 -13.52
N PHE A 103 -9.21 -1.57 -12.95
CA PHE A 103 -8.33 -2.70 -13.23
C PHE A 103 -7.83 -3.23 -11.88
N THR A 104 -8.51 -4.24 -11.35
CA THR A 104 -8.35 -4.68 -9.97
C THR A 104 -8.13 -6.19 -9.86
N ASP A 105 -7.20 -6.60 -8.99
CA ASP A 105 -6.96 -8.02 -8.69
C ASP A 105 -6.32 -8.14 -7.28
N LEU A 106 -6.96 -8.87 -6.37
CA LEU A 106 -6.47 -9.07 -4.99
C LEU A 106 -5.20 -9.93 -4.91
N ASN A 107 -4.87 -10.67 -5.98
CA ASN A 107 -3.71 -11.57 -6.04
C ASN A 107 -2.48 -10.92 -6.71
N ARG A 108 -2.55 -9.64 -7.01
CA ARG A 108 -1.53 -8.85 -7.70
C ARG A 108 -1.14 -7.64 -6.85
N SER A 109 0.07 -7.13 -7.01
CA SER A 109 0.42 -5.83 -6.43
C SER A 109 -0.10 -4.67 -7.29
N GLY A 110 -0.32 -3.51 -6.67
CA GLY A 110 -0.69 -2.31 -7.43
C GLY A 110 0.34 -1.94 -8.49
N ALA A 111 1.62 -2.19 -8.23
CA ALA A 111 2.70 -1.92 -9.17
C ALA A 111 2.66 -2.84 -10.41
N THR A 112 2.41 -4.15 -10.23
CA THR A 112 2.27 -5.07 -11.37
C THR A 112 0.98 -4.85 -12.15
N LEU A 113 -0.10 -4.47 -11.47
CA LEU A 113 -1.33 -4.04 -12.13
C LEU A 113 -1.11 -2.80 -12.99
N ALA A 114 -0.41 -1.80 -12.47
CA ALA A 114 -0.08 -0.57 -13.21
C ALA A 114 0.77 -0.87 -14.45
N TRP A 115 1.76 -1.77 -14.34
CA TRP A 115 2.59 -2.19 -15.48
C TRP A 115 1.74 -2.83 -16.57
N ASP A 116 0.93 -3.85 -16.25
CA ASP A 116 0.15 -4.56 -17.26
C ASP A 116 -0.93 -3.68 -17.91
N TYR A 117 -1.47 -2.72 -17.15
CA TYR A 117 -2.41 -1.74 -17.69
C TYR A 117 -1.76 -0.82 -18.73
N LEU A 118 -0.51 -0.40 -18.47
CA LEU A 118 0.18 0.59 -19.30
C LEU A 118 0.99 -0.02 -20.43
N PHE A 119 1.48 -1.25 -20.25
CA PHE A 119 2.38 -1.97 -21.15
C PHE A 119 1.86 -3.37 -21.45
N PRO A 120 0.63 -3.49 -22.02
CA PRO A 120 0.02 -4.80 -22.25
C PRO A 120 0.87 -5.64 -23.22
N GLY A 121 1.23 -6.84 -22.78
CA GLY A 121 2.05 -7.78 -23.56
C GLY A 121 3.56 -7.53 -23.50
N GLU A 122 4.03 -6.52 -22.78
CA GLU A 122 5.47 -6.33 -22.52
C GLU A 122 5.90 -7.12 -21.27
N ASP A 123 7.11 -7.68 -21.33
CA ASP A 123 7.70 -8.36 -20.17
C ASP A 123 7.88 -7.39 -19.01
N ARG A 124 7.55 -7.86 -17.80
CA ARG A 124 7.74 -7.07 -16.59
C ARG A 124 9.23 -7.01 -16.22
N PRO A 125 9.71 -5.87 -15.71
CA PRO A 125 11.01 -5.81 -15.05
C PRO A 125 11.15 -6.90 -13.98
N LEU A 126 12.29 -7.55 -13.92
CA LEU A 126 12.53 -8.64 -12.95
C LEU A 126 12.32 -8.18 -11.51
N LEU A 127 12.81 -6.99 -11.17
CA LEU A 127 12.64 -6.39 -9.85
C LEU A 127 11.16 -6.20 -9.47
N LEU A 128 10.28 -5.94 -10.42
CA LEU A 128 8.86 -5.75 -10.17
C LEU A 128 8.21 -7.04 -9.63
N GLY A 129 8.70 -8.22 -10.04
CA GLY A 129 8.29 -9.51 -9.48
C GLY A 129 8.63 -9.64 -7.99
N HIS A 130 9.82 -9.19 -7.57
CA HIS A 130 10.22 -9.17 -6.16
C HIS A 130 9.41 -8.15 -5.33
N VAL A 131 8.98 -7.05 -5.95
CA VAL A 131 8.08 -6.09 -5.30
C VAL A 131 6.71 -6.74 -5.03
N GLU A 132 6.13 -7.41 -6.01
CA GLU A 132 4.87 -8.13 -5.84
C GLU A 132 4.98 -9.24 -4.80
N ASP A 133 6.06 -10.04 -4.84
CA ASP A 133 6.31 -11.15 -3.94
C ASP A 133 6.34 -10.70 -2.46
N ARG A 134 6.92 -9.52 -2.20
CA ARG A 134 6.91 -8.89 -0.88
C ARG A 134 5.58 -8.22 -0.54
N ASP A 135 4.99 -7.49 -1.47
CA ASP A 135 3.76 -6.73 -1.23
C ASP A 135 2.60 -7.65 -0.83
N LEU A 136 2.54 -8.81 -1.47
CA LEU A 136 1.61 -9.89 -1.17
C LEU A 136 2.12 -10.83 -0.06
N TRP A 137 3.24 -10.50 0.58
CA TRP A 137 3.85 -11.25 1.69
C TRP A 137 4.12 -12.73 1.38
N ARG A 138 4.45 -13.05 0.13
CA ARG A 138 4.66 -14.43 -0.35
C ARG A 138 6.07 -14.94 -0.10
N PHE A 139 7.09 -14.12 -0.36
CA PHE A 139 8.53 -14.45 -0.24
C PHE A 139 8.92 -15.77 -0.92
N LYS A 140 8.36 -16.02 -2.10
CA LYS A 140 8.61 -17.23 -2.89
C LYS A 140 9.79 -17.11 -3.85
N LEU A 141 10.15 -15.89 -4.23
CA LEU A 141 11.30 -15.64 -5.08
C LEU A 141 12.57 -15.55 -4.24
N PRO A 142 13.66 -16.27 -4.63
CA PRO A 142 14.91 -16.23 -3.90
C PRO A 142 15.48 -14.79 -3.81
N GLY A 143 15.85 -14.35 -2.61
CA GLY A 143 16.47 -13.05 -2.40
C GLY A 143 15.50 -11.88 -2.28
N THR A 144 14.19 -12.10 -2.30
CA THR A 144 13.20 -10.99 -2.22
C THR A 144 13.41 -10.11 -1.00
N ARG A 145 13.67 -10.68 0.18
CA ARG A 145 13.88 -9.89 1.41
C ARG A 145 15.11 -9.01 1.29
N GLU A 146 16.21 -9.57 0.87
CA GLU A 146 17.49 -8.88 0.72
C GLU A 146 17.41 -7.80 -0.38
N ILE A 147 16.82 -8.13 -1.53
CA ILE A 147 16.60 -7.17 -2.62
C ILE A 147 15.77 -6.00 -2.12
N GLN A 148 14.69 -6.27 -1.40
CA GLN A 148 13.84 -5.21 -0.85
C GLN A 148 14.56 -4.38 0.21
N ALA A 149 15.38 -5.01 1.08
CA ALA A 149 16.19 -4.29 2.05
C ALA A 149 17.21 -3.35 1.36
N PHE A 150 17.83 -3.79 0.27
CA PHE A 150 18.69 -2.96 -0.57
C PHE A 150 17.90 -1.79 -1.18
N VAL A 151 16.80 -2.08 -1.88
CA VAL A 151 15.95 -1.06 -2.52
C VAL A 151 15.49 -0.01 -1.51
N PHE A 152 15.10 -0.43 -0.33
CA PHE A 152 14.59 0.44 0.73
C PHE A 152 15.65 1.23 1.49
N SER A 153 16.92 0.96 1.26
CA SER A 153 18.02 1.76 1.81
C SER A 153 18.30 3.04 1.01
N HIS A 154 17.64 3.23 -0.13
CA HIS A 154 17.83 4.38 -1.00
C HIS A 154 16.72 5.42 -0.83
N GLU A 155 17.02 6.65 -1.21
CA GLU A 155 16.01 7.70 -1.39
C GLU A 155 15.11 7.37 -2.59
N TYR A 156 13.84 7.79 -2.53
CA TYR A 156 12.88 7.46 -3.58
C TYR A 156 12.81 8.59 -4.60
N SER A 157 13.12 8.25 -5.87
CA SER A 157 12.85 9.09 -7.02
C SER A 157 12.48 8.22 -8.23
N PHE A 158 11.76 8.80 -9.16
CA PHE A 158 11.40 8.07 -10.39
C PHE A 158 12.62 7.67 -11.20
N GLU A 159 13.66 8.51 -11.22
CA GLU A 159 14.93 8.23 -11.92
C GLU A 159 15.66 7.05 -11.29
N LEU A 160 15.67 6.97 -9.96
CA LEU A 160 16.24 5.81 -9.26
C LEU A 160 15.44 4.54 -9.56
N TRP A 161 14.11 4.62 -9.49
CA TRP A 161 13.24 3.49 -9.84
C TRP A 161 13.49 3.01 -11.27
N ASP A 162 13.61 3.92 -12.25
CA ASP A 162 13.87 3.56 -13.62
C ASP A 162 15.21 2.83 -13.79
N LYS A 163 16.24 3.29 -13.08
CA LYS A 163 17.54 2.61 -13.03
C LYS A 163 17.46 1.23 -12.40
N LEU A 164 16.80 1.09 -11.25
CA LEU A 164 16.68 -0.18 -10.54
C LEU A 164 15.82 -1.20 -11.31
N MET A 165 14.76 -0.74 -11.99
CA MET A 165 13.88 -1.59 -12.79
C MET A 165 14.54 -2.09 -14.08
N SER A 166 15.63 -1.49 -14.53
CA SER A 166 16.42 -2.00 -15.65
C SER A 166 17.39 -3.14 -15.27
N ALA A 167 17.41 -3.54 -13.98
CA ALA A 167 18.31 -4.57 -13.48
C ALA A 167 18.07 -5.93 -14.14
N ASP A 168 19.15 -6.53 -14.62
CA ASP A 168 19.18 -7.91 -15.05
C ASP A 168 19.38 -8.89 -13.87
N GLN A 169 19.48 -10.18 -14.16
CA GLN A 169 19.71 -11.22 -13.14
C GLN A 169 21.01 -11.03 -12.36
N VAL A 170 22.08 -10.53 -12.99
CA VAL A 170 23.36 -10.29 -12.34
C VAL A 170 23.26 -9.12 -11.36
N GLU A 171 22.57 -8.05 -11.76
CA GLU A 171 22.32 -6.91 -10.88
C GLU A 171 21.41 -7.30 -9.69
N LEU A 172 20.40 -8.13 -9.88
CA LEU A 172 19.58 -8.66 -8.77
C LEU A 172 20.40 -9.47 -7.78
N LEU A 173 21.36 -10.28 -8.24
CA LEU A 173 22.30 -11.00 -7.34
C LEU A 173 23.18 -10.03 -6.54
N LYS A 174 23.64 -8.93 -7.15
CA LYS A 174 24.40 -7.89 -6.43
C LYS A 174 23.52 -7.18 -5.39
N MET A 175 22.27 -6.85 -5.74
CA MET A 175 21.30 -6.28 -4.80
C MET A 175 21.03 -7.22 -3.63
N THR A 176 20.87 -8.53 -3.89
CA THR A 176 20.73 -9.56 -2.85
C THR A 176 21.92 -9.56 -1.90
N ALA A 177 23.15 -9.60 -2.43
CA ALA A 177 24.37 -9.60 -1.62
C ALA A 177 24.51 -8.31 -0.78
N ALA A 178 24.21 -7.14 -1.36
CA ALA A 178 24.27 -5.86 -0.66
C ALA A 178 23.18 -5.74 0.41
N GLY A 179 21.96 -6.23 0.12
CA GLY A 179 20.84 -6.16 1.05
C GLY A 179 20.92 -7.15 2.22
N ALA A 180 21.69 -8.22 2.10
CA ALA A 180 21.74 -9.28 3.13
C ALA A 180 22.20 -8.78 4.53
N ALA A 181 23.12 -7.83 4.60
CA ALA A 181 23.54 -7.23 5.87
C ALA A 181 22.46 -6.30 6.45
N ILE A 182 21.76 -5.57 5.59
CA ILE A 182 20.68 -4.66 5.96
C ILE A 182 19.50 -5.47 6.51
N GLU A 183 19.09 -6.53 5.81
CA GLU A 183 18.01 -7.43 6.21
C GLU A 183 18.30 -8.12 7.54
N ARG A 184 19.51 -8.65 7.71
CA ARG A 184 19.95 -9.25 8.99
C ARG A 184 19.88 -8.24 10.14
N LYS A 185 20.33 -6.99 9.92
CA LYS A 185 20.26 -5.92 10.93
C LYS A 185 18.83 -5.57 11.25
N HIS A 186 17.98 -5.43 10.23
CA HIS A 186 16.55 -5.14 10.40
C HIS A 186 15.85 -6.20 11.24
N HIS A 187 16.04 -7.49 10.94
CA HIS A 187 15.43 -8.57 11.72
C HIS A 187 15.93 -8.64 13.16
N LYS A 188 17.24 -8.39 13.37
CA LYS A 188 17.79 -8.30 14.72
C LYS A 188 17.13 -7.18 15.52
N ASP A 189 17.00 -5.99 14.93
CA ASP A 189 16.38 -4.83 15.59
C ASP A 189 14.91 -5.09 15.89
N VAL A 190 14.16 -5.65 14.94
CA VAL A 190 12.75 -6.02 15.13
C VAL A 190 12.62 -6.98 16.31
N ALA A 191 13.42 -8.04 16.37
CA ALA A 191 13.34 -9.03 17.45
C ALA A 191 13.65 -8.42 18.82
N GLU A 192 14.71 -7.61 18.93
CA GLU A 192 15.10 -6.94 20.17
C GLU A 192 14.04 -5.93 20.63
N LEU A 193 13.52 -5.11 19.73
CA LEU A 193 12.52 -4.11 20.07
C LEU A 193 11.17 -4.76 20.44
N VAL A 194 10.75 -5.80 19.73
CA VAL A 194 9.55 -6.57 20.11
C VAL A 194 9.69 -7.16 21.51
N ALA A 195 10.86 -7.72 21.84
CA ALA A 195 11.10 -8.29 23.17
C ALA A 195 10.95 -7.27 24.31
N VAL A 196 11.27 -6.00 24.08
CA VAL A 196 11.21 -4.91 25.09
C VAL A 196 9.87 -4.15 25.08
N CYS A 197 9.28 -3.95 23.87
CA CYS A 197 8.13 -3.05 23.70
C CYS A 197 6.77 -3.78 23.66
N LYS A 198 6.79 -5.12 23.53
CA LYS A 198 5.55 -5.90 23.43
C LYS A 198 4.74 -5.83 24.71
N ARG A 199 3.44 -5.50 24.59
CA ARG A 199 2.45 -5.52 25.63
C ARG A 199 1.11 -6.01 25.09
N ARG A 200 0.09 -6.13 25.94
CA ARG A 200 -1.28 -6.47 25.50
C ARG A 200 -2.13 -5.21 25.39
N MET A 201 -3.06 -5.20 24.43
CA MET A 201 -4.07 -4.15 24.26
C MET A 201 -5.34 -4.74 23.68
N VAL A 202 -6.49 -4.25 24.13
CA VAL A 202 -7.78 -4.61 23.53
C VAL A 202 -8.03 -3.71 22.31
N ILE A 203 -8.12 -4.32 21.12
CA ILE A 203 -8.44 -3.64 19.86
C ILE A 203 -9.68 -4.31 19.26
N GLY A 204 -10.77 -3.57 19.12
CA GLY A 204 -12.07 -4.15 18.83
C GLY A 204 -12.52 -5.08 19.97
N ALA A 205 -12.81 -6.33 19.65
CA ALA A 205 -13.20 -7.37 20.62
C ALA A 205 -12.03 -8.28 21.04
N TYR A 206 -10.78 -7.97 20.64
CA TYR A 206 -9.63 -8.86 20.77
C TYR A 206 -8.59 -8.28 21.74
N ASP A 207 -8.15 -9.07 22.72
CA ASP A 207 -6.94 -8.77 23.49
C ASP A 207 -5.74 -9.35 22.73
N VAL A 208 -4.86 -8.48 22.23
CA VAL A 208 -3.81 -8.84 21.26
C VAL A 208 -2.46 -8.23 21.65
N PRO A 209 -1.34 -8.84 21.21
CA PRO A 209 -0.04 -8.24 21.39
C PRO A 209 0.12 -6.98 20.53
N VAL A 210 0.68 -5.94 21.15
CA VAL A 210 0.99 -4.68 20.49
C VAL A 210 2.39 -4.20 20.85
N ALA A 211 3.02 -3.42 19.96
CA ALA A 211 4.29 -2.74 20.21
C ALA A 211 4.30 -1.33 19.62
N SER A 212 4.93 -0.39 20.32
CA SER A 212 5.18 0.97 19.79
C SER A 212 6.49 0.93 19.01
N LEU A 213 6.41 1.01 17.69
CA LEU A 213 7.56 0.87 16.80
C LEU A 213 7.45 1.82 15.60
N PRO A 214 8.59 2.26 15.02
CA PRO A 214 8.57 3.03 13.78
C PRO A 214 7.81 2.31 12.65
N TYR A 215 7.12 3.08 11.82
CA TYR A 215 6.30 2.53 10.73
C TYR A 215 7.08 1.58 9.78
N THR A 216 8.40 1.77 9.65
CA THR A 216 9.27 0.94 8.82
C THR A 216 9.43 -0.51 9.32
N MET A 217 9.13 -0.76 10.60
CA MET A 217 9.26 -2.08 11.24
C MET A 217 7.91 -2.80 11.42
N VAL A 218 6.81 -2.10 11.20
CA VAL A 218 5.45 -2.57 11.53
C VAL A 218 5.13 -3.93 10.92
N SER A 219 5.45 -4.14 9.64
CA SER A 219 5.07 -5.38 8.95
C SER A 219 5.75 -6.60 9.56
N ASP A 220 7.06 -6.55 9.74
CA ASP A 220 7.82 -7.70 10.26
C ASP A 220 7.57 -7.90 11.77
N ALA A 221 7.50 -6.81 12.55
CA ALA A 221 7.26 -6.89 13.98
C ALA A 221 5.84 -7.40 14.31
N ALA A 222 4.82 -6.87 13.64
CA ALA A 222 3.46 -7.34 13.89
C ALA A 222 3.25 -8.76 13.37
N HIS A 223 3.88 -9.16 12.26
CA HIS A 223 3.83 -10.54 11.80
C HIS A 223 4.54 -11.51 12.77
N LEU A 224 5.68 -11.09 13.33
CA LEU A 224 6.37 -11.87 14.37
C LEU A 224 5.48 -12.07 15.62
N MET A 225 4.79 -11.02 16.07
CA MET A 225 3.91 -11.08 17.24
C MET A 225 2.58 -11.79 16.98
N ALA A 226 2.13 -11.90 15.73
CA ALA A 226 0.85 -12.50 15.37
C ALA A 226 0.83 -14.05 15.43
N GLN A 227 2.00 -14.68 15.64
CA GLN A 227 2.09 -16.14 15.69
C GLN A 227 1.28 -16.69 16.88
N GLY A 228 0.23 -17.50 16.58
CA GLY A 228 -0.65 -18.08 17.59
C GLY A 228 -1.66 -17.10 18.22
N GLU A 229 -1.77 -15.88 17.66
CA GLU A 229 -2.69 -14.84 18.10
C GLU A 229 -3.76 -14.56 17.03
N PRO A 230 -4.93 -14.01 17.37
CA PRO A 230 -5.91 -13.59 16.38
C PRO A 230 -5.32 -12.61 15.36
N PHE A 231 -4.50 -11.69 15.83
CA PHE A 231 -3.64 -10.78 15.07
C PHE A 231 -2.68 -10.07 16.03
N ALA A 232 -1.77 -9.26 15.49
CA ALA A 232 -0.97 -8.34 16.29
C ALA A 232 -1.00 -6.93 15.70
N ALA A 233 -0.63 -5.94 16.50
CA ALA A 233 -0.55 -4.56 16.05
C ALA A 233 0.80 -3.92 16.41
N CYS A 234 1.27 -3.05 15.52
CA CYS A 234 2.23 -2.03 15.89
C CYS A 234 1.59 -0.65 15.75
N TYR A 235 2.04 0.29 16.56
CA TYR A 235 1.56 1.67 16.47
C TYR A 235 2.70 2.67 16.59
N TRP A 236 2.45 3.86 16.04
CA TRP A 236 3.31 5.03 16.20
C TRP A 236 2.47 6.29 16.29
N ASP A 237 3.00 7.29 16.97
CA ASP A 237 2.34 8.56 17.14
C ASP A 237 2.72 9.55 16.03
N THR A 238 1.74 10.30 15.56
CA THR A 238 1.87 11.42 14.62
C THR A 238 1.44 12.70 15.28
N ALA A 239 1.62 13.85 14.62
CA ALA A 239 1.24 15.15 15.15
C ALA A 239 -0.23 15.24 15.57
N ASP A 240 -1.12 14.50 14.91
CA ASP A 240 -2.58 14.58 15.01
C ASP A 240 -3.25 13.31 15.54
N GLY A 241 -2.50 12.24 15.81
CA GLY A 241 -3.07 11.00 16.32
C GLY A 241 -2.10 9.83 16.40
N ARG A 242 -2.65 8.65 16.66
CA ARG A 242 -1.93 7.38 16.67
C ARG A 242 -2.34 6.52 15.49
N VAL A 243 -1.37 6.01 14.76
CA VAL A 243 -1.57 5.11 13.62
C VAL A 243 -1.30 3.68 14.07
N PHE A 244 -2.18 2.76 13.70
CA PHE A 244 -2.05 1.33 13.96
C PHE A 244 -1.87 0.57 12.65
N GLY A 245 -0.89 -0.32 12.60
CA GLY A 245 -0.73 -1.33 11.55
C GLY A 245 -1.00 -2.71 12.12
N LEU A 246 -1.97 -3.41 11.55
CA LEU A 246 -2.41 -4.74 11.97
C LEU A 246 -1.85 -5.80 11.03
N ARG A 247 -1.44 -6.94 11.58
CA ARG A 247 -1.05 -8.12 10.81
C ARG A 247 -1.64 -9.38 11.42
N ALA A 248 -2.14 -10.28 10.58
CA ALA A 248 -2.60 -11.60 10.97
C ALA A 248 -1.87 -12.68 10.14
N THR A 249 -1.70 -13.85 10.73
CA THR A 249 -1.29 -15.07 10.01
C THR A 249 -2.47 -15.65 9.24
N ASP A 250 -2.24 -16.69 8.45
CA ASP A 250 -3.31 -17.35 7.69
C ASP A 250 -4.45 -17.87 8.59
N ASP A 251 -4.11 -18.36 9.78
CA ASP A 251 -5.07 -18.84 10.77
C ASP A 251 -5.72 -17.71 11.60
N GLY A 252 -5.24 -16.47 11.46
CA GLY A 252 -5.78 -15.32 12.20
C GLY A 252 -7.03 -14.72 11.55
N VAL A 253 -7.61 -13.73 12.22
CA VAL A 253 -8.84 -13.05 11.76
C VAL A 253 -8.59 -12.14 10.56
N ASP A 254 -9.68 -11.71 9.91
CA ASP A 254 -9.61 -10.64 8.91
C ASP A 254 -9.41 -9.28 9.59
N VAL A 255 -8.18 -8.78 9.56
CA VAL A 255 -7.84 -7.50 10.19
C VAL A 255 -8.39 -6.28 9.45
N SER A 256 -8.85 -6.44 8.21
CA SER A 256 -9.51 -5.36 7.49
C SER A 256 -10.85 -4.99 8.13
N ASP A 257 -11.58 -5.98 8.65
CA ASP A 257 -12.83 -5.75 9.37
C ASP A 257 -12.60 -5.08 10.73
N VAL A 258 -11.52 -5.46 11.42
CA VAL A 258 -11.10 -4.76 12.65
C VAL A 258 -10.74 -3.30 12.35
N ALA A 259 -9.97 -3.04 11.30
CA ALA A 259 -9.58 -1.69 10.91
C ALA A 259 -10.78 -0.81 10.52
N LYS A 260 -11.80 -1.37 9.86
CA LYS A 260 -13.04 -0.67 9.49
C LYS A 260 -13.79 -0.11 10.71
N LEU A 261 -13.73 -0.75 11.88
CA LEU A 261 -14.35 -0.25 13.12
C LEU A 261 -13.82 1.14 13.51
N TYR A 262 -12.62 1.48 13.07
CA TYR A 262 -11.93 2.74 13.35
C TYR A 262 -11.77 3.62 12.11
N GLY A 263 -12.56 3.37 11.05
CA GLY A 263 -12.50 4.14 9.80
C GLY A 263 -11.30 3.83 8.90
N GLY A 264 -10.54 2.78 9.23
CA GLY A 264 -9.42 2.29 8.44
C GLY A 264 -9.78 1.30 7.34
N GLY A 265 -8.81 0.49 6.91
CA GLY A 265 -8.99 -0.53 5.88
C GLY A 265 -7.68 -1.21 5.50
N GLY A 266 -7.70 -1.98 4.41
CA GLY A 266 -6.57 -2.73 3.87
C GLY A 266 -6.99 -4.10 3.35
N HIS A 267 -6.11 -5.08 3.53
CA HIS A 267 -6.30 -6.48 3.16
C HIS A 267 -6.67 -7.32 4.39
N ALA A 268 -7.19 -8.54 4.15
CA ALA A 268 -7.58 -9.46 5.21
C ALA A 268 -6.46 -9.77 6.23
N LYS A 269 -5.19 -9.80 5.79
CA LYS A 269 -4.03 -10.12 6.64
C LYS A 269 -3.12 -8.91 6.95
N ALA A 270 -3.40 -7.75 6.37
CA ALA A 270 -2.61 -6.52 6.56
C ALA A 270 -3.51 -5.29 6.41
N ALA A 271 -3.85 -4.65 7.52
CA ALA A 271 -4.71 -3.48 7.54
C ALA A 271 -4.16 -2.41 8.48
N GLY A 272 -4.77 -1.24 8.49
CA GLY A 272 -4.39 -0.19 9.40
C GLY A 272 -5.49 0.85 9.60
N PHE A 273 -5.38 1.60 10.68
CA PHE A 273 -6.28 2.70 11.00
C PHE A 273 -5.56 3.78 11.79
N LYS A 274 -6.17 4.95 11.87
CA LYS A 274 -5.68 6.07 12.66
C LYS A 274 -6.76 6.54 13.60
N VAL A 275 -6.37 6.85 14.83
CA VAL A 275 -7.27 7.43 15.84
C VAL A 275 -6.72 8.78 16.31
N PRO A 276 -7.59 9.75 16.65
CA PRO A 276 -7.14 11.05 17.19
C PRO A 276 -6.53 10.90 18.58
N ARG A 277 -5.73 11.88 19.02
CA ARG A 277 -5.00 11.85 20.31
C ARG A 277 -5.85 11.60 21.53
N GLY A 278 -7.11 12.02 21.54
CA GLY A 278 -8.05 11.82 22.67
C GLY A 278 -8.76 10.47 22.67
N HIS A 279 -8.53 9.62 21.68
CA HIS A 279 -9.16 8.31 21.61
C HIS A 279 -8.58 7.35 22.65
N VAL A 280 -9.40 6.45 23.21
CA VAL A 280 -8.98 5.47 24.24
C VAL A 280 -7.73 4.68 23.84
N LEU A 281 -7.62 4.25 22.59
CA LEU A 281 -6.45 3.53 22.08
C LEU A 281 -5.19 4.42 21.93
N ALA A 282 -5.33 5.74 21.95
CA ALA A 282 -4.20 6.66 21.89
C ALA A 282 -3.66 7.07 23.28
N VAL A 283 -4.44 6.86 24.34
CA VAL A 283 -4.05 7.15 25.72
C VAL A 283 -3.73 5.90 26.54
N ALA A 284 -4.01 4.73 25.96
CA ALA A 284 -3.76 3.41 26.56
C ALA A 284 -2.28 2.98 26.50
#